data_7b30e7b84032f4af8c153744b4f3f7a7
#
_entry.id   7b30e7b84032f4af8c153744b4f3f7a7
#
_cell.length_a   1.000
_cell.length_b   1.000
_cell.length_c   1.000
_cell.angle_alpha   90.00
_cell.angle_beta   90.00
_cell.angle_gamma   90.00
#
_symmetry.space_group_name_H-M   'P 1'
#
loop_
_entity.id
_entity.type
_entity.pdbx_description
1 polymer ?
#
loop_
_entity_poly.entity_id
_entity_poly.type
_entity_poly.pdbx_seq_one_letter_code
_entity_poly.pdbx_strand_id
1 'polypeptide(L)'
;MKIDLYKNAESFAQSKRFTDWKKEFVKTDLYKKLEDKYDYIFDYWDFEFRIERSSFFSPRHYLVSRITGLVGFYLIENYLDTTEKIIDVGCGVNYFNKYYDVHGVEPNHFPDADYEYEHYENWYNYYNEFKGCYKNIMSQCALHFVSDIGNVLKDFHGLLEKGGKGFASLNLIRLYENDNSTSLTKQLNKLKPIEDIIEEVIVVEEPHASGLDGNLHIIFKSP
;
A
#
# COMPACT_ATOMS: atom_id res chain seq x y z
N MET A 1 9.76 -1.99 16.67
CA MET A 1 8.66 -1.35 15.85
C MET A 1 8.54 0.12 16.26
N LYS A 2 8.68 1.04 15.30
CA LYS A 2 8.44 2.48 15.47
C LYS A 2 7.04 2.81 14.96
N ILE A 3 6.27 3.60 15.70
CA ILE A 3 4.92 4.02 15.29
C ILE A 3 4.91 5.54 15.14
N ASP A 4 4.59 6.00 13.93
CA ASP A 4 4.35 7.40 13.61
C ASP A 4 2.84 7.61 13.46
N LEU A 5 2.26 8.46 14.30
CA LEU A 5 0.83 8.74 14.31
C LEU A 5 0.54 10.13 13.73
N TYR A 6 -0.24 10.17 12.67
CA TYR A 6 -0.75 11.40 12.05
C TYR A 6 -2.28 11.45 12.23
N LYS A 7 -2.77 12.57 12.74
CA LYS A 7 -4.19 12.72 13.10
C LYS A 7 -5.14 12.78 11.90
N ASN A 8 -4.62 13.05 10.71
CA ASN A 8 -5.38 13.03 9.46
C ASN A 8 -4.41 13.01 8.26
N ALA A 9 -4.94 12.73 7.06
CA ALA A 9 -4.17 12.69 5.83
C ALA A 9 -3.51 14.05 5.51
N GLU A 10 -4.17 15.17 5.83
CA GLU A 10 -3.61 16.51 5.66
C GLU A 10 -2.38 16.70 6.57
N SER A 11 -2.48 16.28 7.82
CA SER A 11 -1.35 16.31 8.77
C SER A 11 -0.14 15.50 8.24
N PHE A 12 -0.39 14.34 7.64
CA PHE A 12 0.68 13.57 6.99
C PHE A 12 1.25 14.30 5.78
N ALA A 13 0.42 14.82 4.89
CA ALA A 13 0.85 15.56 3.70
C ALA A 13 1.63 16.85 4.03
N GLN A 14 1.40 17.45 5.20
CA GLN A 14 2.12 18.59 5.73
C GLN A 14 3.34 18.21 6.57
N SER A 15 3.53 16.93 6.88
CA SER A 15 4.68 16.49 7.66
C SER A 15 5.99 16.87 6.96
N LYS A 16 7.03 17.20 7.77
CA LYS A 16 8.35 17.53 7.23
C LYS A 16 8.87 16.42 6.30
N ARG A 17 8.69 15.17 6.70
CA ARG A 17 9.14 13.99 5.95
C ARG A 17 8.50 13.89 4.56
N PHE A 18 7.18 14.03 4.47
CA PHE A 18 6.47 14.00 3.20
C PHE A 18 6.77 15.24 2.36
N THR A 19 6.82 16.42 2.99
CA THR A 19 7.14 17.69 2.31
C THR A 19 8.54 17.71 1.73
N ASP A 20 9.54 17.22 2.46
CA ASP A 20 10.92 17.15 1.98
C ASP A 20 11.03 16.14 0.82
N TRP A 21 10.41 14.96 0.94
CA TRP A 21 10.31 14.01 -0.16
C TRP A 21 9.65 14.63 -1.39
N LYS A 22 8.50 15.29 -1.24
CA LYS A 22 7.79 15.92 -2.36
C LYS A 22 8.64 16.95 -3.08
N LYS A 23 9.42 17.76 -2.36
CA LYS A 23 10.34 18.74 -2.95
C LYS A 23 11.41 18.10 -3.85
N GLU A 24 11.90 16.92 -3.48
CA GLU A 24 12.87 16.19 -4.29
C GLU A 24 12.17 15.41 -5.42
N PHE A 25 11.04 14.81 -5.13
CA PHE A 25 10.26 14.04 -6.11
C PHE A 25 9.85 14.88 -7.33
N VAL A 26 9.43 16.14 -7.14
CA VAL A 26 9.05 17.04 -8.25
C VAL A 26 10.22 17.38 -9.20
N LYS A 27 11.46 17.10 -8.82
CA LYS A 27 12.63 17.29 -9.67
C LYS A 27 12.97 16.06 -10.52
N THR A 28 12.36 14.92 -10.24
CA THR A 28 12.65 13.64 -10.92
C THR A 28 12.07 13.60 -12.33
N ASP A 29 12.67 12.78 -13.20
CA ASP A 29 12.13 12.53 -14.52
C ASP A 29 10.80 11.76 -14.46
N LEU A 30 10.61 10.96 -13.40
CA LEU A 30 9.35 10.31 -13.11
C LEU A 30 8.25 11.36 -12.88
N TYR A 31 8.48 12.35 -12.01
CA TYR A 31 7.50 13.42 -11.79
C TYR A 31 7.18 14.19 -13.08
N LYS A 32 8.20 14.52 -13.90
CA LYS A 32 7.98 15.19 -15.18
C LYS A 32 7.10 14.38 -16.12
N LYS A 33 7.24 13.05 -16.14
CA LYS A 33 6.34 12.16 -16.90
C LYS A 33 4.91 12.13 -16.34
N LEU A 34 4.76 12.43 -15.05
CA LEU A 34 3.47 12.46 -14.36
C LEU A 34 2.85 13.86 -14.33
N GLU A 35 3.64 14.92 -14.60
CA GLU A 35 3.24 16.32 -14.40
C GLU A 35 1.99 16.69 -15.18
N ASP A 36 1.92 16.35 -16.49
CA ASP A 36 0.76 16.57 -17.33
C ASP A 36 -0.49 15.76 -16.91
N LYS A 37 -0.32 14.84 -15.97
CA LYS A 37 -1.32 13.87 -15.51
C LYS A 37 -1.38 13.74 -13.99
N TYR A 38 -0.77 14.69 -13.28
CA TYR A 38 -0.73 14.61 -11.82
C TYR A 38 -2.14 14.60 -11.22
N ASP A 39 -3.01 15.49 -11.70
CA ASP A 39 -4.44 15.45 -11.38
C ASP A 39 -5.12 14.24 -12.01
N TYR A 40 -4.68 13.81 -13.18
CA TYR A 40 -5.19 12.63 -13.87
C TYR A 40 -4.83 11.31 -13.15
N ILE A 41 -3.66 11.21 -12.53
CA ILE A 41 -3.32 10.02 -11.72
C ILE A 41 -4.26 9.91 -10.53
N PHE A 42 -4.56 11.04 -9.90
CA PHE A 42 -5.57 11.09 -8.86
C PHE A 42 -6.97 10.80 -9.42
N ASP A 43 -7.30 11.38 -10.57
CA ASP A 43 -8.59 11.19 -11.24
C ASP A 43 -8.73 9.76 -11.80
N TYR A 44 -7.65 9.14 -12.31
CA TYR A 44 -7.63 7.76 -12.79
C TYR A 44 -7.81 6.78 -11.62
N TRP A 45 -7.04 6.95 -10.56
CA TRP A 45 -7.15 6.14 -9.35
C TRP A 45 -8.54 6.25 -8.70
N ASP A 46 -9.11 7.45 -8.72
CA ASP A 46 -10.48 7.72 -8.30
C ASP A 46 -11.51 7.17 -9.31
N PHE A 47 -11.24 7.24 -10.60
CA PHE A 47 -12.12 6.77 -11.66
C PHE A 47 -12.21 5.24 -11.71
N GLU A 48 -11.10 4.52 -11.68
CA GLU A 48 -11.07 3.05 -11.59
C GLU A 48 -11.74 2.55 -10.30
N PHE A 49 -11.45 3.20 -9.19
CA PHE A 49 -12.11 2.91 -7.92
C PHE A 49 -13.61 3.20 -7.95
N ARG A 50 -14.06 4.22 -8.69
CA ARG A 50 -15.48 4.58 -8.84
C ARG A 50 -16.24 3.61 -9.72
N ILE A 51 -15.67 3.18 -10.83
CA ILE A 51 -16.36 2.27 -11.78
C ILE A 51 -16.69 0.96 -11.09
N GLU A 52 -15.78 0.41 -10.32
CA GLU A 52 -15.99 -0.86 -9.64
C GLU A 52 -16.84 -0.76 -8.37
N ARG A 53 -16.88 0.40 -7.71
CA ARG A 53 -17.48 0.58 -6.39
C ARG A 53 -18.34 1.82 -6.23
N SER A 54 -19.01 2.28 -7.27
CA SER A 54 -19.78 3.52 -7.34
C SER A 54 -20.84 3.74 -6.24
N SER A 55 -21.16 2.73 -5.44
CA SER A 55 -22.15 2.82 -4.37
C SER A 55 -21.57 3.23 -2.99
N PHE A 56 -20.26 3.35 -2.82
CA PHE A 56 -19.64 3.50 -1.51
C PHE A 56 -18.83 4.80 -1.28
N PHE A 57 -18.67 5.68 -2.28
CA PHE A 57 -17.76 6.82 -2.18
C PHE A 57 -18.44 8.15 -1.86
N SER A 58 -18.14 8.67 -0.67
CA SER A 58 -18.38 10.07 -0.31
C SER A 58 -17.23 10.97 -0.84
N PRO A 59 -17.43 12.30 -0.96
CA PRO A 59 -16.37 13.26 -1.32
C PRO A 59 -15.11 13.15 -0.44
N ARG A 60 -15.22 12.57 0.72
CA ARG A 60 -14.15 12.36 1.68
C ARG A 60 -13.23 11.21 1.29
N HIS A 61 -13.76 10.11 0.76
CA HIS A 61 -12.96 9.04 0.18
C HIS A 61 -12.13 9.54 -1.01
N TYR A 62 -12.63 10.52 -1.75
CA TYR A 62 -11.90 11.17 -2.82
C TYR A 62 -10.60 11.82 -2.34
N LEU A 63 -10.62 12.56 -1.24
CA LEU A 63 -9.43 13.18 -0.66
C LEU A 63 -8.43 12.12 -0.16
N VAL A 64 -8.92 11.08 0.50
CA VAL A 64 -8.09 9.94 0.97
C VAL A 64 -7.47 9.20 -0.21
N SER A 65 -8.21 8.96 -1.29
CA SER A 65 -7.70 8.29 -2.49
C SER A 65 -6.62 9.11 -3.20
N ARG A 66 -6.80 10.43 -3.31
CA ARG A 66 -5.77 11.34 -3.83
C ARG A 66 -4.48 11.24 -3.04
N ILE A 67 -4.56 11.30 -1.72
CA ILE A 67 -3.40 11.19 -0.84
C ILE A 67 -2.83 9.77 -0.87
N THR A 68 -3.67 8.74 -0.97
CA THR A 68 -3.23 7.35 -1.06
C THR A 68 -2.40 7.10 -2.32
N GLY A 69 -2.76 7.67 -3.47
CA GLY A 69 -1.95 7.60 -4.68
C GLY A 69 -0.55 8.20 -4.47
N LEU A 70 -0.47 9.43 -3.94
CA LEU A 70 0.82 10.05 -3.60
C LEU A 70 1.59 9.26 -2.53
N VAL A 71 0.88 8.72 -1.55
CA VAL A 71 1.49 7.90 -0.50
C VAL A 71 2.06 6.61 -1.09
N GLY A 72 1.42 6.01 -2.10
CA GLY A 72 1.97 4.86 -2.81
C GLY A 72 3.33 5.17 -3.44
N PHE A 73 3.44 6.26 -4.20
CA PHE A 73 4.72 6.73 -4.74
C PHE A 73 5.72 7.05 -3.64
N TYR A 74 5.29 7.75 -2.59
CA TYR A 74 6.14 8.03 -1.44
C TYR A 74 6.72 6.76 -0.81
N LEU A 75 5.90 5.73 -0.60
CA LEU A 75 6.34 4.48 0.01
C LEU A 75 7.32 3.73 -0.91
N ILE A 76 7.00 3.65 -2.20
CA ILE A 76 7.89 3.02 -3.19
C ILE A 76 9.26 3.74 -3.19
N GLU A 77 9.28 5.05 -3.39
CA GLU A 77 10.51 5.84 -3.50
C GLU A 77 11.36 5.89 -2.23
N ASN A 78 10.75 5.73 -1.04
CA ASN A 78 11.47 5.84 0.23
C ASN A 78 11.83 4.50 0.86
N TYR A 79 11.10 3.43 0.52
CA TYR A 79 11.25 2.15 1.21
C TYR A 79 11.63 0.98 0.30
N LEU A 80 11.50 1.11 -1.02
CA LEU A 80 11.88 0.07 -1.96
C LEU A 80 13.12 0.47 -2.77
N ASP A 81 13.75 -0.49 -3.40
CA ASP A 81 14.81 -0.27 -4.39
C ASP A 81 14.17 -0.22 -5.79
N THR A 82 13.89 0.96 -6.29
CA THR A 82 13.18 1.16 -7.55
C THR A 82 14.00 0.77 -8.80
N THR A 83 15.27 0.40 -8.62
CA THR A 83 16.10 -0.15 -9.70
C THR A 83 15.91 -1.65 -9.89
N GLU A 84 15.24 -2.31 -8.94
CA GLU A 84 14.99 -3.74 -8.91
C GLU A 84 13.49 -4.04 -9.06
N LYS A 85 13.18 -5.25 -9.51
CA LYS A 85 11.80 -5.69 -9.66
C LYS A 85 11.01 -5.63 -8.34
N ILE A 86 9.80 -5.12 -8.42
CA ILE A 86 8.86 -5.04 -7.29
C ILE A 86 7.76 -6.09 -7.51
N ILE A 87 7.47 -6.91 -6.50
CA ILE A 87 6.25 -7.70 -6.52
C ILE A 87 5.14 -6.94 -5.79
N ASP A 88 3.99 -6.76 -6.46
CA ASP A 88 2.79 -6.11 -5.91
C ASP A 88 1.68 -7.14 -5.70
N VAL A 89 1.42 -7.49 -4.44
CA VAL A 89 0.40 -8.48 -4.08
C VAL A 89 -0.93 -7.80 -3.80
N GLY A 90 -1.94 -8.12 -4.59
CA GLY A 90 -3.20 -7.41 -4.64
C GLY A 90 -3.11 -6.15 -5.50
N CYS A 91 -2.44 -6.27 -6.65
CA CYS A 91 -2.09 -5.14 -7.52
C CYS A 91 -3.29 -4.50 -8.25
N GLY A 92 -4.47 -5.11 -8.20
CA GLY A 92 -5.62 -4.68 -8.99
C GLY A 92 -5.26 -4.68 -10.50
N VAL A 93 -5.43 -3.56 -11.15
CA VAL A 93 -5.08 -3.37 -12.58
C VAL A 93 -3.57 -3.23 -12.83
N ASN A 94 -2.74 -3.53 -11.86
CA ASN A 94 -1.27 -3.43 -11.91
C ASN A 94 -0.75 -2.05 -12.34
N TYR A 95 -1.36 -1.00 -11.80
CA TYR A 95 -1.14 0.40 -12.19
C TYR A 95 0.31 0.86 -12.09
N PHE A 96 1.05 0.45 -11.04
CA PHE A 96 2.44 0.87 -10.83
C PHE A 96 3.40 0.32 -11.90
N ASN A 97 3.02 -0.73 -12.64
CA ASN A 97 3.82 -1.25 -13.76
C ASN A 97 4.02 -0.23 -14.88
N LYS A 98 3.22 0.83 -14.92
CA LYS A 98 3.43 1.97 -15.83
C LYS A 98 4.71 2.75 -15.52
N TYR A 99 5.22 2.69 -14.30
CA TYR A 99 6.29 3.56 -13.81
C TYR A 99 7.51 2.80 -13.29
N TYR A 100 7.34 1.55 -12.86
CA TYR A 100 8.35 0.67 -12.30
C TYR A 100 8.29 -0.71 -12.93
N ASP A 101 9.34 -1.52 -12.79
CA ASP A 101 9.29 -2.94 -13.14
C ASP A 101 8.49 -3.69 -12.04
N VAL A 102 7.19 -3.83 -12.23
CA VAL A 102 6.28 -4.45 -11.27
C VAL A 102 5.74 -5.78 -11.77
N HIS A 103 5.97 -6.83 -11.00
CA HIS A 103 5.26 -8.10 -11.14
C HIS A 103 3.99 -8.05 -10.28
N GLY A 104 2.86 -7.82 -10.93
CA GLY A 104 1.55 -7.78 -10.26
C GLY A 104 1.02 -9.18 -9.97
N VAL A 105 0.43 -9.36 -8.80
CA VAL A 105 -0.28 -10.59 -8.39
C VAL A 105 -1.65 -10.20 -7.87
N GLU A 106 -2.74 -10.75 -8.45
CA GLU A 106 -4.11 -10.34 -8.14
C GLU A 106 -5.08 -11.54 -8.09
N PRO A 107 -5.90 -11.68 -7.04
CA PRO A 107 -6.90 -12.75 -6.96
C PRO A 107 -8.14 -12.52 -7.84
N ASN A 108 -8.44 -11.28 -8.21
CA ASN A 108 -9.59 -10.95 -9.03
C ASN A 108 -9.21 -10.89 -10.50
N HIS A 109 -10.22 -11.05 -11.36
CA HIS A 109 -10.04 -10.92 -12.80
C HIS A 109 -10.46 -9.53 -13.27
N PHE A 110 -9.49 -8.78 -13.83
CA PHE A 110 -9.70 -7.47 -14.44
C PHE A 110 -9.47 -7.56 -15.95
N PRO A 111 -10.54 -7.77 -16.75
CA PRO A 111 -10.42 -7.97 -18.21
C PRO A 111 -9.88 -6.75 -18.95
N ASP A 112 -10.04 -5.56 -18.36
CA ASP A 112 -9.63 -4.28 -18.94
C ASP A 112 -8.32 -3.74 -18.30
N ALA A 113 -7.54 -4.61 -17.64
CA ALA A 113 -6.26 -4.20 -17.08
C ALA A 113 -5.28 -3.79 -18.19
N ASP A 114 -4.69 -2.59 -18.10
CA ASP A 114 -3.70 -2.07 -19.05
C ASP A 114 -2.37 -2.82 -18.98
N TYR A 115 -2.11 -3.55 -17.90
CA TYR A 115 -0.86 -4.25 -17.61
C TYR A 115 -1.10 -5.67 -17.17
N GLU A 116 -0.23 -6.58 -17.63
CA GLU A 116 -0.27 -7.98 -17.25
C GLU A 116 -0.06 -8.17 -15.73
N TYR A 117 -0.74 -9.13 -15.16
CA TYR A 117 -0.57 -9.59 -13.79
C TYR A 117 -0.77 -11.09 -13.72
N GLU A 118 -0.19 -11.71 -12.68
CA GLU A 118 -0.35 -13.14 -12.42
C GLU A 118 -1.56 -13.39 -11.51
N HIS A 119 -2.35 -14.42 -11.80
CA HIS A 119 -3.45 -14.79 -10.92
C HIS A 119 -2.92 -15.36 -9.61
N TYR A 120 -3.42 -14.85 -8.47
CA TYR A 120 -2.92 -15.17 -7.14
C TYR A 120 -2.84 -16.67 -6.85
N GLU A 121 -3.82 -17.49 -7.27
CA GLU A 121 -3.81 -18.93 -7.06
C GLU A 121 -2.61 -19.60 -7.75
N ASN A 122 -2.28 -19.16 -8.96
CA ASN A 122 -1.11 -19.68 -9.67
C ASN A 122 0.17 -19.34 -8.92
N TRP A 123 0.34 -18.08 -8.53
CA TRP A 123 1.50 -17.61 -7.79
C TRP A 123 1.63 -18.30 -6.42
N TYR A 124 0.53 -18.47 -5.67
CA TYR A 124 0.54 -19.09 -4.36
C TYR A 124 0.95 -20.56 -4.40
N ASN A 125 0.62 -21.29 -5.47
CA ASN A 125 1.05 -22.67 -5.66
C ASN A 125 2.57 -22.80 -5.76
N TYR A 126 3.26 -21.75 -6.21
CA TYR A 126 4.73 -21.69 -6.31
C TYR A 126 5.39 -20.90 -5.18
N TYR A 127 4.61 -20.49 -4.18
CA TYR A 127 5.10 -19.63 -3.08
C TYR A 127 6.41 -20.11 -2.46
N ASN A 128 6.56 -21.42 -2.22
CA ASN A 128 7.77 -21.99 -1.61
C ASN A 128 9.02 -21.88 -2.51
N GLU A 129 8.83 -21.77 -3.83
CA GLU A 129 9.91 -21.60 -4.80
C GLU A 129 10.42 -20.15 -4.80
N PHE A 130 9.58 -19.21 -4.35
CA PHE A 130 9.88 -17.78 -4.34
C PHE A 130 10.45 -17.29 -3.00
N LYS A 131 10.60 -18.14 -2.00
CA LYS A 131 11.20 -17.75 -0.71
C LYS A 131 12.59 -17.18 -0.89
N GLY A 132 12.82 -15.98 -0.36
CA GLY A 132 14.12 -15.31 -0.43
C GLY A 132 14.52 -14.86 -1.85
N CYS A 133 13.56 -14.72 -2.76
CA CYS A 133 13.84 -14.39 -4.16
C CYS A 133 13.56 -12.95 -4.56
N TYR A 134 12.86 -12.19 -3.71
CA TYR A 134 12.45 -10.83 -4.07
C TYR A 134 13.23 -9.77 -3.31
N LYS A 135 13.72 -8.77 -4.06
CA LYS A 135 14.34 -7.57 -3.49
C LYS A 135 13.30 -6.65 -2.88
N ASN A 136 12.15 -6.54 -3.53
CA ASN A 136 11.08 -5.63 -3.13
C ASN A 136 9.73 -6.34 -3.13
N ILE A 137 8.94 -6.13 -2.09
CA ILE A 137 7.56 -6.58 -2.01
C ILE A 137 6.67 -5.45 -1.52
N MET A 138 5.53 -5.28 -2.16
CA MET A 138 4.51 -4.35 -1.68
C MET A 138 3.11 -4.94 -1.74
N SER A 139 2.21 -4.37 -0.97
CA SER A 139 0.76 -4.56 -1.10
C SER A 139 0.07 -3.28 -0.71
N GLN A 140 -0.63 -2.66 -1.66
CA GLN A 140 -1.30 -1.39 -1.39
C GLN A 140 -2.80 -1.56 -1.37
N CYS A 141 -3.41 -1.29 -0.20
CA CYS A 141 -4.86 -1.31 0.00
C CYS A 141 -5.55 -2.64 -0.34
N ALA A 142 -4.86 -3.77 -0.23
CA ALA A 142 -5.41 -5.10 -0.52
C ALA A 142 -5.53 -5.99 0.72
N LEU A 143 -4.54 -6.02 1.61
CA LEU A 143 -4.48 -7.02 2.70
C LEU A 143 -5.51 -6.82 3.81
N HIS A 144 -6.24 -5.73 3.84
CA HIS A 144 -7.33 -5.54 4.81
C HIS A 144 -8.52 -6.51 4.58
N PHE A 145 -8.55 -7.21 3.45
CA PHE A 145 -9.53 -8.26 3.16
C PHE A 145 -9.11 -9.66 3.65
N VAL A 146 -7.86 -9.86 4.05
CA VAL A 146 -7.39 -11.15 4.56
C VAL A 146 -7.76 -11.34 6.04
N SER A 147 -8.03 -12.60 6.43
CA SER A 147 -8.44 -12.92 7.80
C SER A 147 -7.30 -12.86 8.80
N ASP A 148 -6.07 -13.17 8.39
CA ASP A 148 -4.88 -13.21 9.23
C ASP A 148 -3.72 -12.44 8.59
N ILE A 149 -3.73 -11.12 8.86
CA ILE A 149 -2.70 -10.21 8.37
C ILE A 149 -1.32 -10.59 8.91
N GLY A 150 -1.22 -11.04 10.17
CA GLY A 150 0.05 -11.40 10.78
C GLY A 150 0.77 -12.52 10.03
N ASN A 151 0.06 -13.57 9.65
CA ASN A 151 0.64 -14.66 8.86
C ASN A 151 0.99 -14.21 7.44
N VAL A 152 0.14 -13.43 6.78
CA VAL A 152 0.45 -12.91 5.43
C VAL A 152 1.71 -12.02 5.45
N LEU A 153 1.88 -11.18 6.47
CA LEU A 153 3.08 -10.35 6.61
C LEU A 153 4.34 -11.18 6.89
N LYS A 154 4.23 -12.30 7.63
CA LYS A 154 5.34 -13.25 7.77
C LYS A 154 5.69 -13.92 6.44
N ASP A 155 4.68 -14.28 5.67
CA ASP A 155 4.89 -14.85 4.34
C ASP A 155 5.59 -13.85 3.42
N PHE A 156 5.15 -12.59 3.42
CA PHE A 156 5.82 -11.52 2.66
C PHE A 156 7.28 -11.33 3.08
N HIS A 157 7.53 -11.28 4.39
CA HIS A 157 8.90 -11.21 4.89
C HIS A 157 9.73 -12.42 4.46
N GLY A 158 9.15 -13.62 4.45
CA GLY A 158 9.81 -14.85 3.99
C GLY A 158 10.12 -14.88 2.49
N LEU A 159 9.43 -14.06 1.67
CA LEU A 159 9.72 -13.91 0.24
C LEU A 159 10.90 -12.99 -0.04
N LEU A 160 11.22 -12.08 0.90
CA LEU A 160 12.33 -11.15 0.72
C LEU A 160 13.68 -11.86 0.81
N GLU A 161 14.57 -11.53 -0.10
CA GLU A 161 15.98 -11.88 0.00
C GLU A 161 16.67 -11.08 1.11
N LYS A 162 17.86 -11.50 1.50
CA LYS A 162 18.67 -10.75 2.46
C LYS A 162 18.96 -9.34 1.94
N GLY A 163 18.61 -8.34 2.74
CA GLY A 163 18.69 -6.94 2.36
C GLY A 163 17.49 -6.44 1.54
N GLY A 164 16.50 -7.29 1.30
CA GLY A 164 15.26 -6.93 0.66
C GLY A 164 14.39 -6.02 1.52
N LYS A 165 13.43 -5.35 0.91
CA LYS A 165 12.57 -4.35 1.53
C LYS A 165 11.11 -4.58 1.18
N GLY A 166 10.21 -4.17 2.07
CA GLY A 166 8.80 -4.31 1.77
C GLY A 166 7.90 -3.41 2.60
N PHE A 167 6.70 -3.20 2.09
CA PHE A 167 5.64 -2.55 2.84
C PHE A 167 4.25 -3.10 2.51
N ALA A 168 3.32 -2.90 3.45
CA ALA A 168 1.89 -3.11 3.23
C ALA A 168 1.09 -1.89 3.69
N SER A 169 0.16 -1.43 2.86
CA SER A 169 -0.79 -0.38 3.18
C SER A 169 -2.18 -0.94 3.35
N LEU A 170 -2.84 -0.58 4.45
CA LEU A 170 -4.13 -1.12 4.86
C LEU A 170 -5.10 0.02 5.15
N ASN A 171 -6.34 -0.11 4.70
CA ASN A 171 -7.39 0.83 5.06
C ASN A 171 -7.94 0.50 6.46
N LEU A 172 -7.93 1.46 7.37
CA LEU A 172 -8.33 1.24 8.77
C LEU A 172 -9.82 0.92 8.92
N ILE A 173 -10.69 1.58 8.14
CA ILE A 173 -12.13 1.33 8.25
C ILE A 173 -12.47 -0.12 7.88
N ARG A 174 -11.80 -0.66 6.86
CA ARG A 174 -12.00 -2.05 6.45
C ARG A 174 -11.47 -3.05 7.48
N LEU A 175 -10.35 -2.73 8.14
CA LEU A 175 -9.85 -3.52 9.26
C LEU A 175 -10.83 -3.53 10.43
N TYR A 176 -11.44 -2.38 10.72
CA TYR A 176 -12.44 -2.27 11.80
C TYR A 176 -13.73 -3.03 11.46
N GLU A 177 -14.21 -2.93 10.22
CA GLU A 177 -15.38 -3.65 9.75
C GLU A 177 -15.19 -5.17 9.81
N ASN A 178 -14.03 -5.66 9.39
CA ASN A 178 -13.73 -7.09 9.32
C ASN A 178 -13.63 -7.77 10.69
N ASP A 179 -13.27 -7.04 11.74
CA ASP A 179 -13.15 -7.60 13.09
C ASP A 179 -14.11 -7.01 14.14
N ASN A 180 -15.12 -6.25 13.66
CA ASN A 180 -16.08 -5.54 14.51
C ASN A 180 -15.40 -4.65 15.57
N SER A 181 -14.29 -3.98 15.18
CA SER A 181 -13.51 -3.11 16.05
C SER A 181 -13.38 -1.72 15.48
N THR A 182 -13.51 -0.71 16.32
CA THR A 182 -13.22 0.70 16.02
C THR A 182 -11.95 1.20 16.70
N SER A 183 -11.13 0.30 17.26
CA SER A 183 -9.97 0.64 18.06
C SER A 183 -8.66 0.43 17.29
N LEU A 184 -7.94 1.52 17.01
CA LEU A 184 -6.58 1.48 16.49
C LEU A 184 -5.66 0.64 17.38
N THR A 185 -5.77 0.79 18.70
CA THR A 185 -4.96 0.01 19.66
C THR A 185 -5.15 -1.49 19.46
N LYS A 186 -6.36 -1.95 19.17
CA LYS A 186 -6.63 -3.37 18.88
C LYS A 186 -5.96 -3.81 17.58
N GLN A 187 -6.00 -2.98 16.55
CA GLN A 187 -5.32 -3.28 15.28
C GLN A 187 -3.79 -3.33 15.44
N LEU A 188 -3.22 -2.36 16.15
CA LEU A 188 -1.78 -2.35 16.44
C LEU A 188 -1.35 -3.55 17.32
N ASN A 189 -2.19 -4.00 18.23
CA ASN A 189 -1.92 -5.19 19.05
C ASN A 189 -1.82 -6.48 18.20
N LYS A 190 -2.49 -6.56 17.05
CA LYS A 190 -2.35 -7.70 16.12
C LYS A 190 -0.96 -7.79 15.51
N LEU A 191 -0.22 -6.69 15.47
CA LEU A 191 1.15 -6.66 14.93
C LEU A 191 2.21 -7.06 15.96
N LYS A 192 1.88 -7.11 17.26
CA LYS A 192 2.84 -7.48 18.31
C LYS A 192 3.51 -8.84 18.09
N PRO A 193 2.79 -9.91 17.66
CA PRO A 193 3.40 -11.21 17.42
C PRO A 193 4.43 -11.24 16.29
N ILE A 194 4.50 -10.17 15.48
CA ILE A 194 5.39 -10.03 14.33
C ILE A 194 6.23 -8.75 14.39
N GLU A 195 6.34 -8.12 15.58
CA GLU A 195 7.06 -6.84 15.69
C GLU A 195 8.56 -6.94 15.38
N ASP A 196 9.13 -8.14 15.47
CA ASP A 196 10.50 -8.45 15.11
C ASP A 196 10.79 -8.28 13.62
N ILE A 197 9.79 -8.47 12.76
CA ILE A 197 9.91 -8.26 11.31
C ILE A 197 9.47 -6.86 10.85
N ILE A 198 8.90 -6.05 11.73
CA ILE A 198 8.42 -4.70 11.41
C ILE A 198 9.48 -3.67 11.81
N GLU A 199 9.86 -2.83 10.86
CA GLU A 199 10.72 -1.67 11.11
C GLU A 199 9.92 -0.48 11.59
N GLU A 200 8.90 -0.10 10.83
CA GLU A 200 8.10 1.09 11.08
C GLU A 200 6.62 0.86 10.77
N VAL A 201 5.77 1.55 11.50
CA VAL A 201 4.33 1.65 11.22
C VAL A 201 3.96 3.12 11.16
N ILE A 202 3.38 3.54 10.03
CA ILE A 202 2.85 4.90 9.86
C ILE A 202 1.33 4.80 9.91
N VAL A 203 0.73 5.55 10.82
CA VAL A 203 -0.73 5.62 10.97
C VAL A 203 -1.21 7.00 10.57
N VAL A 204 -2.12 7.03 9.59
CA VAL A 204 -2.83 8.24 9.18
C VAL A 204 -4.29 8.07 9.58
N GLU A 205 -4.73 8.76 10.61
CA GLU A 205 -6.10 8.71 11.10
C GLU A 205 -6.92 9.89 10.58
N GLU A 206 -8.17 9.63 10.24
CA GLU A 206 -9.15 10.65 9.96
C GLU A 206 -10.40 10.47 10.83
N PRO A 207 -10.91 11.54 11.49
CA PRO A 207 -12.17 11.47 12.21
C PRO A 207 -13.32 11.17 11.26
N HIS A 208 -14.09 10.14 11.52
CA HIS A 208 -15.28 9.77 10.78
C HIS A 208 -16.50 9.69 11.69
N ALA A 209 -17.70 9.93 11.16
CA ALA A 209 -18.95 9.87 11.93
C ALA A 209 -19.21 8.49 12.56
N SER A 210 -18.69 7.41 11.98
CA SER A 210 -18.78 6.03 12.47
C SER A 210 -17.54 5.55 13.24
N GLY A 211 -16.55 6.42 13.48
CA GLY A 211 -15.29 6.05 14.14
C GLY A 211 -14.07 6.68 13.47
N LEU A 212 -12.95 5.97 13.47
CA LEU A 212 -11.71 6.39 12.82
C LEU A 212 -11.61 5.78 11.42
N ASP A 213 -11.34 6.61 10.43
CA ASP A 213 -10.89 6.21 9.11
C ASP A 213 -9.39 6.46 8.95
N GLY A 214 -8.82 6.13 7.81
CA GLY A 214 -7.42 6.39 7.51
C GLY A 214 -6.69 5.16 7.00
N ASN A 215 -5.35 5.21 7.08
CA ASN A 215 -4.49 4.16 6.56
C ASN A 215 -3.42 3.75 7.58
N LEU A 216 -3.09 2.46 7.56
CA LEU A 216 -2.02 1.85 8.31
C LEU A 216 -0.96 1.37 7.30
N HIS A 217 0.25 1.94 7.36
CA HIS A 217 1.36 1.54 6.51
C HIS A 217 2.41 0.81 7.36
N ILE A 218 2.69 -0.42 7.00
CA ILE A 218 3.60 -1.31 7.72
C ILE A 218 4.84 -1.51 6.87
N ILE A 219 6.00 -1.13 7.38
CA ILE A 219 7.29 -1.24 6.72
C ILE A 219 8.04 -2.44 7.31
N PHE A 220 8.52 -3.35 6.46
CA PHE A 220 9.24 -4.54 6.90
C PHE A 220 10.74 -4.28 7.02
N LYS A 221 11.33 -4.90 8.02
CA LYS A 221 12.79 -5.06 8.10
C LYS A 221 13.26 -6.05 7.03
N SER A 222 14.48 -5.86 6.62
CA SER A 222 15.22 -6.87 5.85
C SER A 222 15.37 -8.17 6.64
N PRO A 223 15.26 -9.34 6.02
CA PRO A 223 15.63 -10.62 6.61
C PRO A 223 17.09 -10.67 7.05
#